data_094135260037c752488403cf971f2471
#
_entry.id   094135260037c752488403cf971f2471
#
_cell.length_a   1.000
_cell.length_b   1.000
_cell.length_c   1.000
_cell.angle_alpha   90.00
_cell.angle_beta   90.00
_cell.angle_gamma   90.00
#
_symmetry.space_group_name_H-M   'P 1'
#
loop_
_entity.id
_entity.type
_entity.pdbx_description
1 polymer ?
#
loop_
_entity_poly.entity_id
_entity_poly.type
_entity_poly.pdbx_seq_one_letter_code
_entity_poly.pdbx_strand_id
1 'polypeptide(L)'
;MDETGRILDDAERAFWSWLGFWVQFLILGFLAVIGAFVASEDARPGDYLCGLLLSLAAVALAFLRLKHRLDGGALDWRTFLFVDDMKNLALAIPLFAVTGLAGLFVARAWESGAMHDAGFGLFVASGVIIFLDIKHVFDRMNSGAS
;
A
#
# COMPACT_ATOMS: atom_id res chain seq x y z
N MET A 1 -8.81 43.34 7.01
CA MET A 1 -8.67 41.95 7.49
C MET A 1 -7.27 41.81 8.01
N ASP A 2 -7.17 41.62 9.31
CA ASP A 2 -5.89 41.68 10.04
C ASP A 2 -4.99 40.50 9.65
N GLU A 3 -3.68 40.73 9.53
CA GLU A 3 -2.69 39.72 9.12
C GLU A 3 -2.71 38.52 10.08
N THR A 4 -3.01 38.78 11.35
CA THR A 4 -3.20 37.79 12.41
C THR A 4 -4.38 36.85 12.13
N GLY A 5 -5.49 37.35 11.57
CA GLY A 5 -6.67 36.53 11.23
C GLY A 5 -6.38 35.54 10.09
N ARG A 6 -5.58 35.94 9.09
CA ARG A 6 -5.17 35.06 7.98
C ARG A 6 -4.26 33.92 8.45
N ILE A 7 -3.32 34.20 9.35
CA ILE A 7 -2.40 33.19 9.89
C ILE A 7 -3.16 32.14 10.71
N LEU A 8 -4.16 32.56 11.48
CA LEU A 8 -5.00 31.64 12.26
C LEU A 8 -5.87 30.77 11.35
N ASP A 9 -6.47 31.32 10.32
CA ASP A 9 -7.28 30.57 9.34
C ASP A 9 -6.44 29.54 8.56
N ASP A 10 -5.21 29.89 8.19
CA ASP A 10 -4.29 28.98 7.49
C ASP A 10 -3.79 27.86 8.42
N ALA A 11 -3.51 28.16 9.68
CA ALA A 11 -3.12 27.16 10.67
C ALA A 11 -4.27 26.19 10.98
N GLU A 12 -5.51 26.69 11.07
CA GLU A 12 -6.68 25.87 11.29
C GLU A 12 -6.95 24.93 10.10
N ARG A 13 -6.88 25.43 8.87
CA ARG A 13 -7.01 24.61 7.67
C ARG A 13 -5.92 23.55 7.56
N ALA A 14 -4.69 23.90 7.90
CA ALA A 14 -3.58 22.94 7.92
C ALA A 14 -3.81 21.85 8.97
N PHE A 15 -4.31 22.20 10.16
CA PHE A 15 -4.65 21.25 11.21
C PHE A 15 -5.75 20.29 10.76
N TRP A 16 -6.87 20.80 10.22
CA TRP A 16 -7.98 19.98 9.75
C TRP A 16 -7.59 19.06 8.59
N SER A 17 -6.76 19.53 7.67
CA SER A 17 -6.24 18.71 6.57
C SER A 17 -5.32 17.59 7.09
N TRP A 18 -4.48 17.88 8.08
CA TRP A 18 -3.60 16.91 8.73
C TRP A 18 -4.43 15.86 9.50
N LEU A 19 -5.38 16.30 10.31
CA LEU A 19 -6.26 15.42 11.07
C LEU A 19 -7.10 14.52 10.16
N GLY A 20 -7.71 15.11 9.11
CA GLY A 20 -8.51 14.37 8.13
C GLY A 20 -7.72 13.28 7.43
N PHE A 21 -6.44 13.53 7.09
CA PHE A 21 -5.57 12.52 6.53
C PHE A 21 -5.35 11.34 7.49
N TRP A 22 -5.00 11.62 8.74
CA TRP A 22 -4.72 10.56 9.71
C TRP A 22 -5.96 9.75 10.06
N VAL A 23 -7.11 10.39 10.17
CA VAL A 23 -8.40 9.69 10.38
C VAL A 23 -8.68 8.73 9.22
N GLN A 24 -8.53 9.18 7.96
CA GLN A 24 -8.73 8.32 6.79
C GLN A 24 -7.71 7.18 6.76
N PHE A 25 -6.46 7.46 7.09
CA PHE A 25 -5.41 6.45 7.15
C PHE A 25 -5.70 5.37 8.21
N LEU A 26 -6.17 5.78 9.39
CA LEU A 26 -6.58 4.86 10.45
C LEU A 26 -7.79 4.02 10.03
N ILE A 27 -8.79 4.62 9.37
CA ILE A 27 -9.96 3.89 8.86
C ILE A 27 -9.53 2.82 7.85
N LEU A 28 -8.63 3.15 6.92
CA LEU A 28 -8.11 2.19 5.97
C LEU A 28 -7.30 1.06 6.65
N GLY A 29 -6.51 1.40 7.66
CA GLY A 29 -5.82 0.42 8.49
C GLY A 29 -6.78 -0.53 9.20
N PHE A 30 -7.86 0.00 9.77
CA PHE A 30 -8.90 -0.79 10.43
C PHE A 30 -9.63 -1.72 9.44
N LEU A 31 -9.95 -1.21 8.25
CA LEU A 31 -10.54 -2.00 7.16
C LEU A 31 -9.61 -3.13 6.69
N ALA A 32 -8.31 -2.88 6.62
CA ALA A 32 -7.32 -3.92 6.30
C ALA A 32 -7.31 -5.03 7.35
N VAL A 33 -7.36 -4.68 8.63
CA VAL A 33 -7.41 -5.64 9.74
C VAL A 33 -8.72 -6.45 9.72
N ILE A 34 -9.87 -5.78 9.51
CA ILE A 34 -11.16 -6.46 9.38
C ILE A 34 -11.14 -7.44 8.20
N GLY A 35 -10.61 -7.01 7.05
CA GLY A 35 -10.50 -7.88 5.88
C GLY A 35 -9.61 -9.10 6.15
N ALA A 36 -8.48 -8.91 6.81
CA ALA A 36 -7.60 -10.01 7.21
C ALA A 36 -8.29 -10.95 8.23
N PHE A 37 -9.05 -10.39 9.16
CA PHE A 37 -9.79 -11.17 10.15
C PHE A 37 -10.88 -12.03 9.47
N VAL A 38 -11.69 -11.44 8.59
CA VAL A 38 -12.70 -12.18 7.79
C VAL A 38 -12.05 -13.29 6.97
N ALA A 39 -10.89 -13.03 6.37
CA ALA A 39 -10.13 -14.06 5.65
C ALA A 39 -9.60 -15.17 6.56
N SER A 40 -9.42 -14.92 7.86
CA SER A 40 -8.88 -15.91 8.79
C SER A 40 -9.93 -16.84 9.42
N GLU A 41 -11.18 -16.41 9.45
CA GLU A 41 -12.21 -17.07 10.27
C GLU A 41 -12.89 -18.26 9.62
N ASP A 42 -12.88 -18.41 8.27
CA ASP A 42 -13.70 -19.51 7.75
C ASP A 42 -13.21 -20.22 6.48
N ALA A 43 -13.66 -21.47 6.41
CA ALA A 43 -13.40 -22.44 5.38
C ALA A 43 -14.18 -22.21 4.05
N ARG A 44 -15.01 -21.16 3.96
CA ARG A 44 -15.72 -20.85 2.71
C ARG A 44 -14.83 -20.04 1.77
N PRO A 45 -14.53 -20.54 0.56
CA PRO A 45 -13.64 -19.86 -0.39
C PRO A 45 -14.06 -18.42 -0.73
N GLY A 46 -15.39 -18.15 -0.72
CA GLY A 46 -15.93 -16.82 -1.02
C GLY A 46 -15.63 -15.77 0.06
N ASP A 47 -15.79 -16.13 1.32
CA ASP A 47 -15.58 -15.23 2.46
C ASP A 47 -14.08 -14.93 2.61
N TYR A 48 -13.26 -15.94 2.42
CA TYR A 48 -11.81 -15.80 2.38
C TYR A 48 -11.32 -14.82 1.30
N LEU A 49 -11.80 -14.99 0.05
CA LEU A 49 -11.46 -14.09 -1.05
C LEU A 49 -11.94 -12.66 -0.80
N CYS A 50 -13.15 -12.51 -0.27
CA CYS A 50 -13.71 -11.20 0.03
C CYS A 50 -12.89 -10.47 1.08
N GLY A 51 -12.54 -11.15 2.18
CA GLY A 51 -11.70 -10.60 3.23
C GLY A 51 -10.30 -10.23 2.73
N LEU A 52 -9.70 -11.08 1.91
CA LEU A 52 -8.39 -10.85 1.32
C LEU A 52 -8.39 -9.64 0.37
N LEU A 53 -9.38 -9.56 -0.53
CA LEU A 53 -9.53 -8.43 -1.45
C LEU A 53 -9.78 -7.13 -0.72
N LEU A 54 -10.59 -7.15 0.34
CA LEU A 54 -10.84 -5.99 1.20
C LEU A 54 -9.55 -5.50 1.88
N SER A 55 -8.78 -6.43 2.46
CA SER A 55 -7.50 -6.12 3.10
C SER A 55 -6.51 -5.52 2.11
N LEU A 56 -6.33 -6.16 0.95
CA LEU A 56 -5.44 -5.67 -0.11
C LEU A 56 -5.85 -4.30 -0.64
N ALA A 57 -7.13 -4.10 -0.92
CA ALA A 57 -7.64 -2.81 -1.40
C ALA A 57 -7.42 -1.71 -0.37
N ALA A 58 -7.68 -1.98 0.91
CA ALA A 58 -7.47 -1.02 1.99
C ALA A 58 -5.99 -0.64 2.15
N VAL A 59 -5.08 -1.62 2.11
CA VAL A 59 -3.62 -1.39 2.18
C VAL A 59 -3.14 -0.61 0.96
N ALA A 60 -3.59 -0.97 -0.25
CA ALA A 60 -3.23 -0.26 -1.47
C ALA A 60 -3.69 1.20 -1.45
N LEU A 61 -4.93 1.46 -1.00
CA LEU A 61 -5.45 2.82 -0.87
C LEU A 61 -4.71 3.61 0.20
N ALA A 62 -4.38 3.01 1.34
CA ALA A 62 -3.58 3.64 2.38
C ALA A 62 -2.19 4.03 1.85
N PHE A 63 -1.55 3.12 1.11
CA PHE A 63 -0.26 3.37 0.48
C PHE A 63 -0.33 4.51 -0.55
N LEU A 64 -1.33 4.48 -1.45
CA LEU A 64 -1.53 5.54 -2.45
C LEU A 64 -1.74 6.91 -1.81
N ARG A 65 -2.53 6.97 -0.74
CA ARG A 65 -2.77 8.20 0.04
C ARG A 65 -1.50 8.72 0.69
N LEU A 66 -0.74 7.82 1.31
CA LEU A 66 0.51 8.17 1.97
C LEU A 66 1.56 8.64 0.97
N LYS A 67 1.70 7.93 -0.14
CA LYS A 67 2.61 8.29 -1.23
C LYS A 67 2.26 9.65 -1.83
N HIS A 68 0.98 9.88 -2.18
CA HIS A 68 0.55 11.18 -2.71
C HIS A 68 0.86 12.34 -1.76
N ARG A 69 0.74 12.12 -0.46
CA ARG A 69 1.09 13.14 0.54
C ARG A 69 2.60 13.40 0.64
N LEU A 70 3.42 12.39 0.46
CA LEU A 70 4.88 12.52 0.55
C LEU A 70 5.49 13.11 -0.73
N ASP A 71 4.97 12.73 -1.89
CA ASP A 71 5.51 13.14 -3.18
C ASP A 71 4.95 14.49 -3.67
N GLY A 72 3.83 14.96 -3.13
CA GLY A 72 3.19 16.22 -3.50
C GLY A 72 2.75 16.32 -4.97
N GLY A 73 2.73 15.19 -5.71
CA GLY A 73 2.55 15.11 -7.15
C GLY A 73 1.33 14.31 -7.59
N ALA A 74 1.07 14.30 -8.91
CA ALA A 74 0.01 13.51 -9.51
C ALA A 74 0.31 12.01 -9.42
N LEU A 75 -0.74 11.20 -9.21
CA LEU A 75 -0.67 9.74 -9.21
C LEU A 75 -0.33 9.24 -10.61
N ASP A 76 0.91 8.83 -10.83
CA ASP A 76 1.33 8.09 -12.01
C ASP A 76 1.54 6.61 -11.66
N TRP A 77 0.98 5.69 -12.46
CA TRP A 77 1.11 4.25 -12.25
C TRP A 77 2.56 3.75 -12.30
N ARG A 78 3.42 4.43 -13.07
CA ARG A 78 4.85 4.10 -13.11
C ARG A 78 5.52 4.39 -11.78
N THR A 79 5.19 5.49 -11.17
CA THR A 79 5.70 5.89 -9.85
C THR A 79 5.12 5.02 -8.72
N PHE A 80 4.02 4.30 -8.96
CA PHE A 80 3.48 3.32 -8.00
C PHE A 80 4.24 2.00 -8.02
N LEU A 81 4.60 1.50 -9.22
CA LEU A 81 5.31 0.23 -9.39
C LEU A 81 6.83 0.36 -9.14
N PHE A 82 7.43 1.49 -9.54
CA PHE A 82 8.86 1.71 -9.38
C PHE A 82 9.11 2.92 -8.49
N VAL A 83 9.75 2.67 -7.38
CA VAL A 83 9.96 3.65 -6.32
C VAL A 83 11.32 4.30 -6.49
N ASP A 84 11.35 5.62 -6.50
CA ASP A 84 12.56 6.41 -6.78
C ASP A 84 13.31 6.85 -5.53
N ASP A 85 12.70 6.71 -4.34
CA ASP A 85 13.24 7.22 -3.07
C ASP A 85 13.17 6.17 -1.96
N MET A 86 14.14 6.24 -1.03
CA MET A 86 14.24 5.33 0.11
C MET A 86 12.99 5.35 1.02
N LYS A 87 12.35 6.52 1.17
CA LYS A 87 11.11 6.65 1.97
C LYS A 87 9.95 5.88 1.34
N ASN A 88 9.80 6.00 0.04
CA ASN A 88 8.79 5.30 -0.72
C ASN A 88 9.09 3.79 -0.80
N LEU A 89 10.38 3.40 -0.85
CA LEU A 89 10.79 2.01 -0.77
C LEU A 89 10.36 1.37 0.57
N ALA A 90 10.56 2.07 1.67
CA ALA A 90 10.13 1.61 2.99
C ALA A 90 8.60 1.39 3.10
N LEU A 91 7.81 2.05 2.25
CA LEU A 91 6.36 1.85 2.15
C LEU A 91 5.97 0.78 1.14
N ALA A 92 6.70 0.68 0.02
CA ALA A 92 6.43 -0.27 -1.04
C ALA A 92 6.71 -1.72 -0.60
N ILE A 93 7.81 -1.95 0.12
CA ILE A 93 8.17 -3.29 0.61
C ILE A 93 7.04 -3.94 1.42
N PRO A 94 6.49 -3.33 2.49
CA PRO A 94 5.38 -3.92 3.23
C PRO A 94 4.13 -4.15 2.37
N LEU A 95 3.80 -3.23 1.46
CA LEU A 95 2.65 -3.38 0.58
C LEU A 95 2.78 -4.62 -0.32
N PHE A 96 3.91 -4.75 -1.02
CA PHE A 96 4.14 -5.89 -1.90
C PHE A 96 4.36 -7.19 -1.11
N ALA A 97 4.95 -7.13 0.09
CA ALA A 97 5.04 -8.29 0.97
C ALA A 97 3.66 -8.80 1.40
N VAL A 98 2.75 -7.92 1.83
CA VAL A 98 1.37 -8.29 2.16
C VAL A 98 0.65 -8.84 0.93
N THR A 99 0.83 -8.24 -0.24
CA THR A 99 0.26 -8.71 -1.50
C THR A 99 0.77 -10.11 -1.86
N GLY A 100 2.07 -10.35 -1.71
CA GLY A 100 2.67 -11.67 -1.93
C GLY A 100 2.16 -12.71 -0.95
N LEU A 101 2.10 -12.41 0.35
CA LEU A 101 1.52 -13.30 1.35
C LEU A 101 0.05 -13.61 1.03
N ALA A 102 -0.71 -12.63 0.61
CA ALA A 102 -2.08 -12.82 0.15
C ALA A 102 -2.14 -13.80 -1.03
N GLY A 103 -1.22 -13.70 -1.98
CA GLY A 103 -1.07 -14.68 -3.07
C GLY A 103 -0.84 -16.11 -2.57
N LEU A 104 0.05 -16.30 -1.58
CA LEU A 104 0.28 -17.61 -0.97
C LEU A 104 -0.98 -18.17 -0.27
N PHE A 105 -1.74 -17.31 0.41
CA PHE A 105 -3.00 -17.74 1.02
C PHE A 105 -4.01 -18.18 -0.03
N VAL A 106 -4.11 -17.47 -1.17
CA VAL A 106 -4.94 -17.90 -2.30
C VAL A 106 -4.44 -19.24 -2.84
N ALA A 107 -3.15 -19.41 -3.09
CA ALA A 107 -2.59 -20.68 -3.57
C ALA A 107 -2.86 -21.83 -2.62
N ARG A 108 -2.82 -21.58 -1.30
CA ARG A 108 -3.13 -22.59 -0.28
C ARG A 108 -4.62 -22.97 -0.23
N ALA A 109 -5.52 -22.04 -0.50
CA ALA A 109 -6.96 -22.28 -0.44
C ALA A 109 -7.45 -23.21 -1.58
N TRP A 110 -6.70 -23.28 -2.68
CA TRP A 110 -6.95 -24.20 -3.81
C TRP A 110 -5.75 -25.12 -3.98
N GLU A 111 -5.96 -26.42 -3.85
CA GLU A 111 -4.88 -27.42 -3.98
C GLU A 111 -4.30 -27.48 -5.41
N SER A 112 -5.06 -27.07 -6.42
CA SER A 112 -4.63 -27.03 -7.83
C SER A 112 -5.58 -26.19 -8.69
N GLY A 113 -5.10 -25.80 -9.87
CA GLY A 113 -5.89 -25.07 -10.87
C GLY A 113 -5.57 -23.58 -10.97
N ALA A 114 -6.33 -22.87 -11.79
CA ALA A 114 -6.04 -21.47 -12.16
C ALA A 114 -5.90 -20.52 -10.94
N MET A 115 -6.66 -20.74 -9.86
CA MET A 115 -6.58 -19.93 -8.66
C MET A 115 -5.30 -20.21 -7.85
N HIS A 116 -4.87 -21.48 -7.77
CA HIS A 116 -3.57 -21.85 -7.20
C HIS A 116 -2.43 -21.18 -7.94
N ASP A 117 -2.44 -21.30 -9.27
CA ASP A 117 -1.39 -20.73 -10.13
C ASP A 117 -1.38 -19.22 -10.09
N ALA A 118 -2.55 -18.57 -10.06
CA ALA A 118 -2.69 -17.13 -9.91
C ALA A 118 -2.16 -16.63 -8.54
N GLY A 119 -2.49 -17.34 -7.46
CA GLY A 119 -1.99 -17.02 -6.12
C GLY A 119 -0.47 -17.14 -6.04
N PHE A 120 0.08 -18.22 -6.58
CA PHE A 120 1.54 -18.43 -6.63
C PHE A 120 2.21 -17.38 -7.54
N GLY A 121 1.62 -17.09 -8.69
CA GLY A 121 2.08 -16.04 -9.60
C GLY A 121 2.13 -14.66 -8.94
N LEU A 122 1.10 -14.32 -8.16
CA LEU A 122 1.05 -13.08 -7.40
C LEU A 122 2.16 -12.99 -6.34
N PHE A 123 2.44 -14.09 -5.64
CA PHE A 123 3.56 -14.18 -4.70
C PHE A 123 4.90 -13.93 -5.38
N VAL A 124 5.17 -14.63 -6.48
CA VAL A 124 6.41 -14.48 -7.23
C VAL A 124 6.56 -13.07 -7.80
N ALA A 125 5.50 -12.52 -8.42
CA ALA A 125 5.50 -11.17 -8.96
C ALA A 125 5.79 -10.12 -7.89
N SER A 126 5.17 -10.22 -6.71
CA SER A 126 5.43 -9.32 -5.58
C SER A 126 6.89 -9.37 -5.14
N GLY A 127 7.48 -10.56 -5.05
CA GLY A 127 8.90 -10.73 -4.71
C GLY A 127 9.83 -10.11 -5.74
N VAL A 128 9.53 -10.29 -7.02
CA VAL A 128 10.30 -9.69 -8.13
C VAL A 128 10.22 -8.17 -8.09
N ILE A 129 9.03 -7.61 -7.87
CA ILE A 129 8.85 -6.14 -7.77
C ILE A 129 9.65 -5.57 -6.60
N ILE A 130 9.58 -6.18 -5.41
CA ILE A 130 10.38 -5.76 -4.26
C ILE A 130 11.88 -5.75 -4.60
N PHE A 131 12.37 -6.80 -5.25
CA PHE A 131 13.78 -6.89 -5.63
C PHE A 131 14.18 -5.82 -6.64
N LEU A 132 13.35 -5.57 -7.64
CA LEU A 132 13.58 -4.52 -8.64
C LEU A 132 13.55 -3.12 -8.02
N ASP A 133 12.63 -2.84 -7.11
CA ASP A 133 12.55 -1.57 -6.41
C ASP A 133 13.78 -1.32 -5.54
N ILE A 134 14.21 -2.33 -4.79
CA ILE A 134 15.44 -2.24 -3.99
C ILE A 134 16.62 -1.93 -4.91
N LYS A 135 16.78 -2.71 -5.97
CA LYS A 135 17.88 -2.49 -6.93
C LYS A 135 17.83 -1.08 -7.53
N HIS A 136 16.65 -0.64 -7.98
CA HIS A 136 16.48 0.67 -8.60
C HIS A 136 16.85 1.83 -7.67
N VAL A 137 16.43 1.80 -6.43
CA VAL A 137 16.77 2.82 -5.43
C VAL A 137 18.28 2.82 -5.14
N PHE A 138 18.91 1.64 -4.98
CA PHE A 138 20.35 1.56 -4.74
C PHE A 138 21.16 2.01 -5.94
N ASP A 139 20.78 1.67 -7.17
CA ASP A 139 21.48 2.12 -8.39
C ASP A 139 21.41 3.65 -8.51
N ARG A 140 20.29 4.27 -8.17
CA ARG A 140 20.15 5.74 -8.13
C ARG A 140 21.01 6.41 -7.07
N MET A 141 21.09 5.84 -5.88
CA MET A 141 21.93 6.37 -4.80
C MET A 141 23.41 6.35 -5.21
N ASN A 142 23.85 5.28 -5.86
CA ASN A 142 25.24 5.15 -6.32
C ASN A 142 25.56 6.10 -7.50
N SER A 143 24.60 6.33 -8.40
CA SER A 143 24.81 7.25 -9.54
C SER A 143 24.76 8.73 -9.16
N GLY A 144 24.14 9.08 -8.04
CA GLY A 144 24.14 10.45 -7.50
C GLY A 144 25.36 10.80 -6.65
N ALA A 145 26.21 9.82 -6.34
CA ALA A 145 27.43 9.99 -5.53
C ALA A 145 28.71 10.16 -6.34
N SER A 146 28.61 10.12 -7.69
CA SER A 146 29.69 10.37 -8.65
C SER A 146 29.55 11.74 -9.30
#